data_9b7e269f891ec148007f9e645f8fb7b0
#
_entry.id   9b7e269f891ec148007f9e645f8fb7b0
#
_cell.length_a   1.000
_cell.length_b   1.000
_cell.length_c   1.000
_cell.angle_alpha   90.00
_cell.angle_beta   90.00
_cell.angle_gamma   90.00
#
_symmetry.space_group_name_H-M   'P 1'
#
loop_
_entity.id
_entity.type
_entity.pdbx_description
1 polymer ?
#
loop_
_entity_poly.entity_id
_entity_poly.type
_entity_poly.pdbx_seq_one_letter_code
_entity_poly.pdbx_strand_id
1 'polypeptide(L)'
;MLRLALAAAASGARRRATLARCASSSAPPPPPPPLPPTSFIARAKSFGAQALLGRLTATPRFDRVLSSLRVTRVDEAAGEVDCEFEVEEGLQNTYSTLHGGATATLVDVVGSMALLSRDPTRAGVSVDLSVSYLAAARAGDTVRCLGRALKVGRRLGFSSVELRRKADGELLAVGRHTKAYTEERVPIPGTQGS
;
A
#
# COMPACT_ATOMS: atom_id res chain seq x y z
N MET A 1 43.32 -45.32 33.15
CA MET A 1 43.04 -45.78 34.52
C MET A 1 41.96 -44.85 35.10
N LEU A 2 40.74 -45.33 35.08
CA LEU A 2 39.98 -45.98 36.16
C LEU A 2 39.49 -44.99 37.18
N ARG A 3 38.26 -44.79 37.45
CA ARG A 3 36.99 -45.38 37.82
C ARG A 3 36.08 -44.23 38.21
N LEU A 4 34.93 -44.05 37.68
CA LEU A 4 33.65 -44.57 38.20
C LEU A 4 33.42 -44.44 39.69
N ALA A 5 32.45 -43.60 40.08
CA ALA A 5 31.50 -43.94 41.14
C ALA A 5 30.21 -43.16 40.94
N LEU A 6 29.19 -43.95 40.76
CA LEU A 6 27.75 -43.67 40.86
C LEU A 6 27.36 -43.41 42.32
N ALA A 7 26.49 -42.47 42.60
CA ALA A 7 25.56 -42.57 43.70
C ALA A 7 24.26 -41.83 43.34
N ALA A 8 23.24 -42.58 43.37
CA ALA A 8 21.85 -42.25 43.16
C ALA A 8 21.19 -41.73 44.45
N ALA A 9 20.08 -41.11 44.26
CA ALA A 9 18.80 -41.13 44.98
C ALA A 9 18.30 -39.74 45.26
N ALA A 10 17.25 -39.43 44.61
CA ALA A 10 15.82 -39.58 44.93
C ALA A 10 15.21 -38.32 45.56
N SER A 11 14.10 -38.03 45.04
CA SER A 11 12.91 -37.34 45.57
C SER A 11 12.52 -36.14 44.70
N GLY A 12 11.67 -36.27 43.78
CA GLY A 12 10.23 -36.27 43.79
C GLY A 12 9.64 -34.95 44.28
N ALA A 13 9.58 -33.94 43.38
CA ALA A 13 8.52 -32.95 43.51
C ALA A 13 8.22 -32.39 42.09
N ARG A 14 7.27 -33.04 41.43
CA ARG A 14 6.63 -32.51 40.24
C ARG A 14 5.87 -31.25 40.64
N ARG A 15 6.48 -30.10 40.51
CA ARG A 15 5.77 -28.81 40.49
C ARG A 15 5.05 -28.72 39.15
N ARG A 16 3.75 -29.05 39.18
CA ARG A 16 2.82 -28.65 38.11
C ARG A 16 2.80 -27.14 38.11
N ALA A 17 3.51 -26.55 37.16
CA ALA A 17 3.28 -25.14 36.77
C ALA A 17 1.90 -25.08 36.15
N THR A 18 0.94 -24.66 36.94
CA THR A 18 -0.37 -24.23 36.46
C THR A 18 -0.16 -22.98 35.62
N LEU A 19 -0.14 -23.14 34.30
CA LEU A 19 -0.25 -22.03 33.38
C LEU A 19 -1.63 -21.41 33.60
N ALA A 20 -1.69 -20.37 34.44
CA ALA A 20 -2.84 -19.49 34.51
C ALA A 20 -3.02 -18.88 33.14
N ARG A 21 -4.00 -19.38 32.39
CA ARG A 21 -4.50 -18.70 31.19
C ARG A 21 -5.03 -17.35 31.63
N CYS A 22 -4.27 -16.31 31.35
CA CYS A 22 -4.79 -14.93 31.37
C CYS A 22 -5.74 -14.82 30.18
N ALA A 23 -6.98 -15.23 30.37
CA ALA A 23 -8.06 -14.98 29.45
C ALA A 23 -8.55 -13.53 29.68
N SER A 24 -7.80 -12.57 29.14
CA SER A 24 -8.38 -11.25 28.92
C SER A 24 -9.29 -11.38 27.69
N SER A 25 -10.57 -11.62 27.93
CA SER A 25 -11.60 -11.52 26.89
C SER A 25 -11.86 -10.05 26.57
N SER A 26 -10.93 -9.40 25.90
CA SER A 26 -11.27 -8.19 25.17
C SER A 26 -11.80 -8.65 23.81
N ALA A 27 -13.10 -8.53 23.61
CA ALA A 27 -13.69 -8.67 22.29
C ALA A 27 -12.90 -7.79 21.32
N PRO A 28 -12.62 -8.25 20.09
CA PRO A 28 -11.97 -7.42 19.11
C PRO A 28 -12.78 -6.13 18.96
N PRO A 29 -12.14 -4.95 18.80
CA PRO A 29 -12.84 -3.72 18.58
C PRO A 29 -13.80 -3.88 17.39
N PRO A 30 -15.00 -3.31 17.43
CA PRO A 30 -15.93 -3.39 16.32
C PRO A 30 -15.24 -2.89 15.05
N PRO A 31 -15.49 -3.50 13.89
CA PRO A 31 -14.94 -3.03 12.64
C PRO A 31 -15.32 -1.54 12.47
N PRO A 32 -14.40 -0.70 11.97
CA PRO A 32 -14.71 0.70 11.70
C PRO A 32 -15.92 0.76 10.76
N PRO A 33 -16.82 1.73 10.94
CA PRO A 33 -18.00 1.86 10.09
C PRO A 33 -17.55 1.94 8.63
N PRO A 34 -18.25 1.27 7.71
CA PRO A 34 -17.93 1.35 6.29
C PRO A 34 -17.97 2.82 5.87
N LEU A 35 -16.89 3.28 5.26
CA LEU A 35 -16.85 4.64 4.70
C LEU A 35 -17.99 4.75 3.68
N PRO A 36 -18.78 5.82 3.70
CA PRO A 36 -19.82 5.99 2.72
C PRO A 36 -19.17 6.02 1.32
N PRO A 37 -19.45 5.06 0.44
CA PRO A 37 -18.78 4.90 -0.86
C PRO A 37 -18.93 6.13 -1.76
N THR A 38 -19.99 6.88 -1.56
CA THR A 38 -20.35 8.10 -2.32
C THR A 38 -19.41 9.29 -2.07
N SER A 39 -18.71 9.36 -0.95
CA SER A 39 -17.91 10.55 -0.62
C SER A 39 -16.54 10.56 -1.30
N PHE A 40 -15.99 9.40 -1.63
CA PHE A 40 -14.63 9.26 -2.17
C PHE A 40 -14.56 9.66 -3.64
N ILE A 41 -15.46 9.12 -4.47
CA ILE A 41 -15.44 9.28 -5.93
C ILE A 41 -15.91 10.67 -6.37
N ALA A 42 -17.00 11.18 -5.77
CA ALA A 42 -17.49 12.53 -6.04
C ALA A 42 -16.46 13.61 -5.67
N ARG A 43 -15.63 13.33 -4.67
CA ARG A 43 -14.55 14.20 -4.23
C ARG A 43 -13.27 14.07 -5.03
N ALA A 44 -12.98 12.92 -5.64
CA ALA A 44 -11.83 12.75 -6.54
C ALA A 44 -11.92 13.69 -7.75
N LYS A 45 -13.12 13.92 -8.29
CA LYS A 45 -13.34 14.90 -9.37
C LYS A 45 -13.10 16.35 -8.94
N SER A 46 -13.31 16.68 -7.66
CA SER A 46 -13.24 18.07 -7.19
C SER A 46 -11.89 18.47 -6.61
N PHE A 47 -11.01 17.51 -6.27
CA PHE A 47 -9.79 17.79 -5.53
C PHE A 47 -8.48 17.44 -6.26
N GLY A 48 -8.53 16.73 -7.39
CA GLY A 48 -7.34 16.26 -8.08
C GLY A 48 -6.56 15.17 -7.31
N ALA A 49 -5.57 14.58 -7.96
CA ALA A 49 -4.79 13.45 -7.43
C ALA A 49 -4.03 13.81 -6.13
N GLN A 50 -3.53 15.04 -5.98
CA GLN A 50 -2.83 15.49 -4.77
C GLN A 50 -3.74 15.52 -3.55
N ALA A 51 -4.96 16.03 -3.69
CA ALA A 51 -5.92 16.08 -2.58
C ALA A 51 -6.44 14.68 -2.20
N LEU A 52 -6.55 13.78 -3.19
CA LEU A 52 -6.87 12.38 -2.95
C LEU A 52 -5.77 11.72 -2.12
N LEU A 53 -4.50 11.88 -2.53
CA LEU A 53 -3.36 11.37 -1.82
C LEU A 53 -3.29 11.90 -0.38
N GLY A 54 -3.45 13.22 -0.19
CA GLY A 54 -3.48 13.84 1.13
C GLY A 54 -4.52 13.23 2.07
N ARG A 55 -5.65 12.77 1.53
CA ARG A 55 -6.68 12.08 2.31
C ARG A 55 -6.34 10.64 2.64
N LEU A 56 -5.75 9.92 1.71
CA LEU A 56 -5.28 8.55 1.94
C LEU A 56 -4.24 8.53 3.06
N THR A 57 -3.29 9.47 3.03
CA THR A 57 -2.17 9.51 3.98
C THR A 57 -2.50 10.21 5.31
N ALA A 58 -3.52 11.09 5.38
CA ALA A 58 -3.92 11.79 6.60
C ALA A 58 -4.65 10.92 7.61
N THR A 59 -5.21 9.77 7.19
CA THR A 59 -5.90 8.85 8.11
C THR A 59 -4.88 7.89 8.74
N PRO A 60 -5.10 7.41 10.00
CA PRO A 60 -4.22 6.44 10.65
C PRO A 60 -4.43 5.04 10.05
N ARG A 61 -4.21 4.89 8.76
CA ARG A 61 -4.32 3.66 7.98
C ARG A 61 -2.98 3.32 7.36
N PHE A 62 -2.90 2.15 6.72
CA PHE A 62 -1.67 1.66 6.10
C PHE A 62 -1.07 2.65 5.08
N ASP A 63 -1.90 3.34 4.30
CA ASP A 63 -1.46 4.31 3.30
C ASP A 63 -0.64 5.49 3.88
N ARG A 64 -0.69 5.69 5.20
CA ARG A 64 0.16 6.67 5.89
C ARG A 64 1.66 6.42 5.69
N VAL A 65 2.06 5.20 5.36
CA VAL A 65 3.44 4.86 5.00
C VAL A 65 3.96 5.68 3.81
N LEU A 66 3.05 6.24 3.00
CA LEU A 66 3.35 7.08 1.85
C LEU A 66 3.15 8.59 2.12
N SER A 67 3.28 9.04 3.38
CA SER A 67 3.07 10.46 3.76
C SER A 67 3.98 11.45 3.03
N SER A 68 5.17 11.02 2.61
CA SER A 68 6.11 11.84 1.82
C SER A 68 5.82 11.84 0.31
N LEU A 69 4.87 11.02 -0.18
CA LEU A 69 4.51 10.96 -1.59
C LEU A 69 3.81 12.26 -2.03
N ARG A 70 4.30 12.86 -3.10
CA ARG A 70 3.73 14.09 -3.70
C ARG A 70 3.43 13.86 -5.16
N VAL A 71 2.24 14.22 -5.60
CA VAL A 71 1.89 14.25 -7.03
C VAL A 71 2.50 15.50 -7.65
N THR A 72 3.29 15.34 -8.69
CA THR A 72 3.95 16.44 -9.41
C THR A 72 3.27 16.77 -10.73
N ARG A 73 2.65 15.78 -11.38
CA ARG A 73 1.93 15.98 -12.64
C ARG A 73 0.80 14.95 -12.77
N VAL A 74 -0.30 15.39 -13.35
CA VAL A 74 -1.39 14.49 -13.80
C VAL A 74 -1.72 14.85 -15.25
N ASP A 75 -1.73 13.85 -16.11
CA ASP A 75 -2.19 13.95 -17.49
C ASP A 75 -3.39 13.02 -17.68
N GLU A 76 -4.58 13.58 -17.57
CA GLU A 76 -5.83 12.84 -17.67
C GLU A 76 -6.04 12.24 -19.07
N ALA A 77 -5.60 12.95 -20.13
CA ALA A 77 -5.72 12.50 -21.50
C ALA A 77 -4.84 11.28 -21.78
N ALA A 78 -3.61 11.29 -21.29
CA ALA A 78 -2.68 10.16 -21.40
C ALA A 78 -2.96 9.07 -20.36
N GLY A 79 -3.62 9.39 -19.24
CA GLY A 79 -3.76 8.49 -18.11
C GLY A 79 -2.45 8.32 -17.35
N GLU A 80 -1.68 9.38 -17.23
CA GLU A 80 -0.38 9.40 -16.56
C GLU A 80 -0.41 10.21 -15.27
N VAL A 81 0.30 9.71 -14.27
CA VAL A 81 0.51 10.40 -13.00
C VAL A 81 1.99 10.31 -12.63
N ASP A 82 2.61 11.46 -12.46
CA ASP A 82 3.97 11.57 -11.91
C ASP A 82 3.90 11.91 -10.43
N CYS A 83 4.68 11.20 -9.64
CA CYS A 83 4.84 11.45 -8.21
C CYS A 83 6.32 11.48 -7.84
N GLU A 84 6.63 12.18 -6.75
CA GLU A 84 7.92 12.13 -6.09
C GLU A 84 7.75 11.66 -4.65
N PHE A 85 8.67 10.83 -4.21
CA PHE A 85 8.67 10.19 -2.91
C PHE A 85 10.09 10.24 -2.33
N GLU A 86 10.21 10.73 -1.11
CA GLU A 86 11.48 10.75 -0.39
C GLU A 86 11.59 9.49 0.49
N VAL A 87 12.72 8.81 0.39
CA VAL A 87 12.98 7.59 1.18
C VAL A 87 13.39 8.00 2.60
N GLU A 88 12.46 7.87 3.53
CA GLU A 88 12.68 8.10 4.96
C GLU A 88 13.27 6.86 5.64
N GLU A 89 14.00 7.04 6.75
CA GLU A 89 14.59 5.92 7.52
C GLU A 89 13.55 4.88 7.95
N GLY A 90 12.36 5.32 8.36
CA GLY A 90 11.27 4.43 8.77
C GLY A 90 10.72 3.52 7.68
N LEU A 91 11.11 3.75 6.43
CA LEU A 91 10.69 2.96 5.26
C LEU A 91 11.77 2.00 4.77
N GLN A 92 12.88 1.90 5.50
CA GLN A 92 13.96 1.00 5.15
C GLN A 92 13.75 -0.42 5.67
N ASN A 93 14.34 -1.36 4.97
CA ASN A 93 14.52 -2.73 5.42
C ASN A 93 15.81 -2.87 6.24
N THR A 94 16.11 -4.08 6.70
CA THR A 94 17.35 -4.39 7.46
C THR A 94 18.65 -4.17 6.69
N TYR A 95 18.59 -3.99 5.38
CA TYR A 95 19.75 -3.67 4.51
C TYR A 95 19.93 -2.16 4.29
N SER A 96 19.18 -1.33 5.02
CA SER A 96 19.18 0.14 4.88
C SER A 96 18.80 0.60 3.47
N THR A 97 17.90 -0.14 2.82
CA THR A 97 17.33 0.23 1.52
C THR A 97 15.81 0.30 1.62
N LEU A 98 15.16 1.00 0.71
CA LEU A 98 13.69 1.09 0.65
C LEU A 98 13.06 -0.29 0.74
N HIS A 99 12.17 -0.47 1.69
CA HIS A 99 11.51 -1.75 1.93
C HIS A 99 10.68 -2.17 0.72
N GLY A 100 10.79 -3.44 0.32
CA GLY A 100 10.02 -3.97 -0.82
C GLY A 100 8.51 -3.81 -0.66
N GLY A 101 7.99 -3.89 0.57
CA GLY A 101 6.59 -3.60 0.88
C GLY A 101 6.20 -2.15 0.59
N ALA A 102 7.07 -1.16 0.90
CA ALA A 102 6.83 0.23 0.56
C ALA A 102 6.84 0.45 -0.96
N THR A 103 7.76 -0.20 -1.67
CA THR A 103 7.79 -0.21 -3.15
C THR A 103 6.51 -0.78 -3.74
N ALA A 104 6.01 -1.91 -3.22
CA ALA A 104 4.74 -2.51 -3.67
C ALA A 104 3.55 -1.57 -3.39
N THR A 105 3.53 -0.90 -2.25
CA THR A 105 2.49 0.09 -1.91
C THR A 105 2.53 1.29 -2.86
N LEU A 106 3.71 1.76 -3.26
CA LEU A 106 3.85 2.80 -4.29
C LEU A 106 3.24 2.34 -5.62
N VAL A 107 3.49 1.08 -6.04
CA VAL A 107 2.90 0.53 -7.26
C VAL A 107 1.37 0.47 -7.17
N ASP A 108 0.82 0.01 -6.04
CA ASP A 108 -0.64 -0.03 -5.82
C ASP A 108 -1.26 1.36 -5.89
N VAL A 109 -0.76 2.30 -5.11
CA VAL A 109 -1.36 3.63 -4.97
C VAL A 109 -1.17 4.47 -6.24
N VAL A 110 0.04 4.53 -6.80
CA VAL A 110 0.32 5.31 -8.02
C VAL A 110 -0.37 4.71 -9.23
N GLY A 111 -0.40 3.37 -9.35
CA GLY A 111 -1.15 2.66 -10.38
C GLY A 111 -2.66 2.90 -10.28
N SER A 112 -3.20 2.95 -9.07
CA SER A 112 -4.61 3.30 -8.83
C SER A 112 -4.90 4.75 -9.21
N MET A 113 -4.01 5.69 -8.89
CA MET A 113 -4.17 7.10 -9.29
C MET A 113 -4.16 7.25 -10.81
N ALA A 114 -3.31 6.52 -11.53
CA ALA A 114 -3.28 6.53 -12.99
C ALA A 114 -4.61 6.03 -13.60
N LEU A 115 -5.20 4.98 -13.05
CA LEU A 115 -6.53 4.51 -13.49
C LEU A 115 -7.63 5.53 -13.17
N LEU A 116 -7.60 6.13 -11.98
CA LEU A 116 -8.56 7.15 -11.57
C LEU A 116 -8.43 8.46 -12.36
N SER A 117 -7.26 8.79 -12.89
CA SER A 117 -7.11 9.95 -13.77
C SER A 117 -7.91 9.78 -15.07
N ARG A 118 -8.05 8.54 -15.55
CA ARG A 118 -8.86 8.21 -16.74
C ARG A 118 -10.35 8.04 -16.43
N ASP A 119 -10.66 7.44 -15.29
CA ASP A 119 -12.04 7.22 -14.86
C ASP A 119 -12.17 7.44 -13.35
N PRO A 120 -12.43 8.68 -12.92
CA PRO A 120 -12.53 9.04 -11.51
C PRO A 120 -13.77 8.46 -10.83
N THR A 121 -14.69 7.82 -11.58
CA THR A 121 -15.91 7.27 -11.03
C THR A 121 -15.78 5.85 -10.49
N ARG A 122 -14.68 5.15 -10.82
CA ARG A 122 -14.49 3.73 -10.47
C ARG A 122 -13.14 3.48 -9.80
N ALA A 123 -13.11 3.43 -8.47
CA ALA A 123 -11.89 3.14 -7.74
C ALA A 123 -11.42 1.67 -7.89
N GLY A 124 -12.35 0.73 -7.95
CA GLY A 124 -12.07 -0.70 -8.05
C GLY A 124 -11.34 -1.29 -6.84
N VAL A 125 -11.15 -2.61 -6.87
CA VAL A 125 -10.38 -3.37 -5.89
C VAL A 125 -9.20 -4.04 -6.58
N SER A 126 -8.06 -4.13 -5.89
CA SER A 126 -6.85 -4.77 -6.42
C SER A 126 -7.05 -6.27 -6.54
N VAL A 127 -6.77 -6.86 -7.70
CA VAL A 127 -6.89 -8.30 -7.97
C VAL A 127 -5.59 -8.95 -8.40
N ASP A 128 -4.63 -8.15 -8.87
CA ASP A 128 -3.29 -8.60 -9.19
C ASP A 128 -2.29 -7.45 -9.02
N LEU A 129 -1.16 -7.75 -8.41
CA LEU A 129 -0.05 -6.83 -8.24
C LEU A 129 1.26 -7.59 -8.43
N SER A 130 2.06 -7.20 -9.40
CA SER A 130 3.38 -7.76 -9.60
C SER A 130 4.43 -6.66 -9.60
N VAL A 131 5.59 -6.91 -8.96
CA VAL A 131 6.69 -5.97 -8.85
C VAL A 131 8.01 -6.67 -9.12
N SER A 132 8.80 -6.10 -10.04
CA SER A 132 10.19 -6.46 -10.26
C SER A 132 11.08 -5.43 -9.60
N TYR A 133 11.94 -5.86 -8.68
CA TYR A 133 12.89 -5.03 -7.95
C TYR A 133 14.24 -5.13 -8.66
N LEU A 134 14.77 -4.02 -9.15
CA LEU A 134 15.93 -3.98 -10.05
C LEU A 134 17.15 -3.34 -9.38
N ALA A 135 16.95 -2.27 -8.60
CA ALA A 135 17.99 -1.57 -7.88
C ALA A 135 17.50 -1.04 -6.53
N ALA A 136 18.42 -0.70 -5.65
CA ALA A 136 18.11 -0.24 -4.30
C ALA A 136 18.04 1.29 -4.24
N ALA A 137 17.04 1.83 -3.53
CA ALA A 137 17.04 3.21 -3.05
C ALA A 137 17.42 3.24 -1.57
N ARG A 138 18.06 4.33 -1.11
CA ARG A 138 18.52 4.52 0.27
C ARG A 138 17.82 5.74 0.91
N ALA A 139 17.91 5.86 2.22
CA ALA A 139 17.43 7.07 2.90
C ALA A 139 18.06 8.33 2.30
N GLY A 140 17.24 9.36 2.09
CA GLY A 140 17.61 10.59 1.42
C GLY A 140 17.51 10.57 -0.11
N ASP A 141 17.35 9.38 -0.74
CA ASP A 141 17.03 9.33 -2.18
C ASP A 141 15.63 9.86 -2.43
N THR A 142 15.49 10.64 -3.50
CA THR A 142 14.18 10.96 -4.06
C THR A 142 13.87 9.98 -5.18
N VAL A 143 12.74 9.30 -5.06
CA VAL A 143 12.23 8.35 -6.07
C VAL A 143 11.11 9.02 -6.87
N ARG A 144 11.26 9.04 -8.18
CA ARG A 144 10.19 9.43 -9.12
C ARG A 144 9.37 8.18 -9.46
N CYS A 145 8.05 8.28 -9.29
CA CYS A 145 7.10 7.23 -9.60
C CYS A 145 6.23 7.68 -10.78
N LEU A 146 6.33 6.99 -11.90
CA LEU A 146 5.50 7.25 -13.09
C LEU A 146 4.46 6.15 -13.25
N GLY A 147 3.20 6.48 -12.95
CA GLY A 147 2.05 5.61 -13.18
C GLY A 147 1.42 5.86 -14.55
N ARG A 148 1.05 4.78 -15.24
CA ARG A 148 0.35 4.82 -16.52
C ARG A 148 -0.85 3.88 -16.53
N ALA A 149 -2.02 4.39 -16.91
CA ALA A 149 -3.17 3.59 -17.22
C ALA A 149 -3.00 2.93 -18.60
N LEU A 150 -2.75 1.63 -18.61
CA LEU A 150 -2.57 0.86 -19.85
C LEU A 150 -3.91 0.60 -20.53
N LYS A 151 -4.93 0.28 -19.74
CA LYS A 151 -6.29 0.03 -20.22
C LYS A 151 -7.30 0.24 -19.10
N VAL A 152 -8.36 0.96 -19.41
CA VAL A 152 -9.53 1.09 -18.54
C VAL A 152 -10.71 0.42 -19.26
N GLY A 153 -10.98 -0.83 -18.89
CA GLY A 153 -12.07 -1.63 -19.45
C GLY A 153 -13.36 -1.52 -18.64
N ARG A 154 -14.37 -2.28 -19.02
CA ARG A 154 -15.66 -2.31 -18.31
C ARG A 154 -15.54 -2.95 -16.92
N ARG A 155 -14.82 -4.07 -16.80
CA ARG A 155 -14.68 -4.85 -15.56
C ARG A 155 -13.29 -4.75 -14.94
N LEU A 156 -12.26 -4.50 -15.73
CA LEU A 156 -10.86 -4.48 -15.29
C LEU A 156 -10.16 -3.21 -15.77
N GLY A 157 -9.30 -2.69 -14.91
CA GLY A 157 -8.32 -1.65 -15.21
C GLY A 157 -6.90 -2.20 -15.04
N PHE A 158 -6.02 -1.83 -15.95
CA PHE A 158 -4.63 -2.25 -15.98
C PHE A 158 -3.73 -1.02 -15.94
N SER A 159 -2.76 -1.01 -15.06
CA SER A 159 -1.75 0.05 -14.99
C SER A 159 -0.35 -0.52 -14.86
N SER A 160 0.62 0.32 -15.18
CA SER A 160 2.04 0.08 -14.91
C SER A 160 2.60 1.24 -14.11
N VAL A 161 3.65 0.96 -13.31
CA VAL A 161 4.36 1.98 -12.55
C VAL A 161 5.85 1.73 -12.69
N GLU A 162 6.61 2.76 -13.05
CA GLU A 162 8.07 2.77 -13.00
C GLU A 162 8.52 3.62 -11.82
N LEU A 163 9.45 3.10 -11.04
CA LEU A 163 10.13 3.81 -9.96
C LEU A 163 11.58 4.05 -10.38
N ARG A 164 12.00 5.31 -10.41
CA ARG A 164 13.37 5.70 -10.79
C ARG A 164 13.99 6.59 -9.72
N ARG A 165 15.29 6.41 -9.48
CA ARG A 165 16.04 7.38 -8.67
C ARG A 165 16.10 8.71 -9.42
N LYS A 166 15.67 9.79 -8.79
CA LYS A 166 15.59 11.12 -9.44
C LYS A 166 16.96 11.66 -9.82
N ALA A 167 18.00 11.35 -9.04
CA ALA A 167 19.33 11.92 -9.20
C ALA A 167 20.02 11.47 -10.49
N ASP A 168 19.85 10.21 -10.90
CA ASP A 168 20.57 9.61 -12.02
C ASP A 168 19.65 8.90 -13.04
N GLY A 169 18.35 8.81 -12.73
CA GLY A 169 17.36 8.14 -13.59
C GLY A 169 17.41 6.62 -13.53
N GLU A 170 18.21 6.02 -12.62
CA GLU A 170 18.31 4.56 -12.50
C GLU A 170 16.93 3.95 -12.22
N LEU A 171 16.57 2.90 -12.95
CA LEU A 171 15.34 2.18 -12.77
C LEU A 171 15.43 1.27 -11.54
N LEU A 172 14.66 1.60 -10.51
CA LEU A 172 14.66 0.91 -9.22
C LEU A 172 13.67 -0.25 -9.18
N ALA A 173 12.49 -0.05 -9.73
CA ALA A 173 11.46 -1.07 -9.81
C ALA A 173 10.49 -0.81 -10.96
N VAL A 174 9.85 -1.89 -11.42
CA VAL A 174 8.73 -1.85 -12.36
C VAL A 174 7.60 -2.67 -11.78
N GLY A 175 6.40 -2.11 -11.77
CA GLY A 175 5.21 -2.81 -11.31
C GLY A 175 4.08 -2.81 -12.32
N ARG A 176 3.21 -3.81 -12.20
CA ARG A 176 1.92 -3.88 -12.88
C ARG A 176 0.84 -4.06 -11.84
N HIS A 177 -0.28 -3.40 -12.05
CA HIS A 177 -1.40 -3.47 -11.14
C HIS A 177 -2.70 -3.62 -11.92
N THR A 178 -3.50 -4.60 -11.54
CA THR A 178 -4.81 -4.86 -12.11
C THR A 178 -5.88 -4.63 -11.06
N LYS A 179 -6.89 -3.85 -11.40
CA LYS A 179 -8.05 -3.60 -10.54
C LYS A 179 -9.32 -4.15 -11.19
N ALA A 180 -10.17 -4.78 -10.37
CA ALA A 180 -11.52 -5.12 -10.76
C ALA A 180 -12.48 -4.00 -10.35
N TYR A 181 -13.34 -3.62 -11.27
CA TYR A 181 -14.42 -2.67 -11.02
C TYR A 181 -15.68 -3.43 -10.64
N THR A 182 -16.27 -3.09 -9.50
CA THR A 182 -17.60 -3.61 -9.12
C THR A 182 -18.67 -3.02 -10.01
N GLU A 183 -19.74 -3.77 -10.28
CA GLU A 183 -20.85 -3.30 -11.14
C GLU A 183 -21.66 -2.17 -10.48
N GLU A 184 -21.55 -2.00 -9.19
CA GLU A 184 -22.12 -0.85 -8.49
C GLU A 184 -21.39 0.43 -8.94
N ARG A 185 -21.97 1.07 -9.96
CA ARG A 185 -21.71 2.49 -10.19
C ARG A 185 -22.25 3.22 -8.98
N VAL A 186 -21.36 3.73 -8.16
CA VAL A 186 -21.79 4.61 -7.06
C VAL A 186 -22.51 5.79 -7.71
N PRO A 187 -23.82 6.00 -7.46
CA PRO A 187 -24.55 7.11 -8.05
C PRO A 187 -23.85 8.42 -7.66
N ILE A 188 -23.51 9.25 -8.63
CA ILE A 188 -22.98 10.58 -8.37
C ILE A 188 -24.17 11.41 -7.92
N PRO A 189 -24.21 11.92 -6.67
CA PRO A 189 -25.27 12.82 -6.25
C PRO A 189 -25.27 14.07 -7.14
N GLY A 190 -26.40 14.37 -7.79
CA GLY A 190 -26.58 15.54 -8.66
C GLY A 190 -26.71 15.26 -10.15
N THR A 191 -26.59 14.01 -10.63
CA THR A 191 -26.94 13.61 -12.00
C THR A 191 -28.22 12.77 -11.97
N GLN A 192 -29.32 13.33 -11.50
CA GLN A 192 -30.63 12.79 -11.84
C GLN A 192 -30.95 13.29 -13.24
N GLY A 193 -31.23 12.34 -14.15
CA GLY A 193 -31.46 12.59 -15.55
C GLY A 193 -32.62 13.54 -15.82
N SER A 194 -32.37 14.39 -16.74
CA SER A 194 -33.43 15.04 -17.57
C SER A 194 -33.83 14.08 -18.68
#